data_b11a4d092ae87cdc77dff15227f67522
#
_entry.id   b11a4d092ae87cdc77dff15227f67522
#
_cell.length_a   1.000
_cell.length_b   1.000
_cell.length_c   1.000
_cell.angle_alpha   90.00
_cell.angle_beta   90.00
_cell.angle_gamma   90.00
#
_symmetry.space_group_name_H-M   'P 1'
#
loop_
_entity.id
_entity.type
_entity.pdbx_description
1 polymer ?
#
loop_
_entity_poly.entity_id
_entity_poly.type
_entity_poly.pdbx_seq_one_letter_code
_entity_poly.pdbx_strand_id
1 'polypeptide(L)'
;MTQALVAIEDASKRFGDAGAPAIGKLTIAVKAGQVTGLVGPDGAGKTTLMRLIAGLLAPTDGRILVAGLDTIRDREAAHALIGYMPQRFGLYEDLSVMENLVLYADLKGVADRERAATFERLLAFTDLGRFTTRLAGKLSGGMKQKLGLACALLKSPRLLLLDEPSVGVDPISRRELWRMVYELVDQGVGVVWSTAYLDEAENCAEVLVLNEGKALFRGAPKAMTATMADRTFHLRGAGAARRKLLADALQQSDVIDGVMQGEAVRLVMAEGAVAPEAAGFDAADEITVERTAPRFEDAFVAMLGGQPKRKLMLDAHPRSLNEGVAPVKADGLTRRFGDFTAAADISFEIKRGEIFGLLGPNGAGKSTTFKMMCGLLRPTSGTAHVDGLDLYSAPAQARGRLGYMAQKFSLYGDLSVRQNLEFFAGAYGLWGKRKREAVDRVVTAFDLAPHLDSNAGGLPLGFKQRLALAAAIMHEPPVLFLDEPTSGVDPLTRREFWGFINAMVGRGVTVMVTTHFMDEAEYCDRVALINRGSCIAIDTPEALQASVKSDALPNPTLEDAFIQLIAAREQGDERAAA
;
A
#
# COMPACT_ATOMS: atom_id res chain seq x y z
N MET A 1 -17.79 2.69 35.31
CA MET A 1 -16.73 3.29 34.45
C MET A 1 -15.77 2.16 34.08
N THR A 2 -15.71 1.74 32.85
CA THR A 2 -14.76 0.71 32.39
C THR A 2 -13.35 1.27 32.53
N GLN A 3 -12.52 0.64 33.38
CA GLN A 3 -11.16 1.08 33.63
C GLN A 3 -10.37 1.05 32.31
N ALA A 4 -9.66 2.14 31.99
CA ALA A 4 -8.83 2.21 30.79
C ALA A 4 -7.74 1.13 30.85
N LEU A 5 -7.56 0.37 29.79
CA LEU A 5 -6.47 -0.60 29.67
C LEU A 5 -5.13 0.12 29.48
N VAL A 6 -5.11 1.17 28.63
CA VAL A 6 -3.96 2.08 28.52
C VAL A 6 -4.43 3.48 28.89
N ALA A 7 -3.72 4.16 29.78
CA ALA A 7 -3.89 5.57 30.09
C ALA A 7 -2.60 6.32 29.75
N ILE A 8 -2.70 7.29 28.86
CA ILE A 8 -1.63 8.23 28.51
C ILE A 8 -1.98 9.56 29.14
N GLU A 9 -1.12 10.07 30.00
CA GLU A 9 -1.37 11.27 30.79
C GLU A 9 -0.30 12.32 30.48
N ASP A 10 -0.67 13.33 29.71
CA ASP A 10 0.19 14.46 29.27
C ASP A 10 1.56 14.01 28.73
N ALA A 11 1.60 12.80 28.13
CA ALA A 11 2.85 12.24 27.64
C ALA A 11 3.33 12.95 26.38
N SER A 12 4.63 13.27 26.38
CA SER A 12 5.32 13.83 25.23
C SER A 12 6.61 13.07 24.93
N LYS A 13 7.11 13.17 23.68
CA LYS A 13 8.42 12.63 23.29
C LYS A 13 9.14 13.54 22.34
N ARG A 14 10.35 13.95 22.74
CA ARG A 14 11.31 14.69 21.94
C ARG A 14 12.59 13.88 21.78
N PHE A 15 13.17 13.89 20.60
CA PHE A 15 14.49 13.31 20.33
C PHE A 15 15.49 14.45 20.11
N GLY A 16 16.48 14.58 20.99
CA GLY A 16 17.44 15.68 20.99
C GLY A 16 16.84 17.01 21.45
N ASP A 17 17.65 18.06 21.43
CA ASP A 17 17.30 19.38 21.98
C ASP A 17 16.67 20.31 20.93
N ALA A 18 16.90 20.05 19.64
CA ALA A 18 16.41 20.87 18.53
C ALA A 18 15.33 20.15 17.73
N GLY A 19 14.22 20.84 17.45
CA GLY A 19 13.17 20.35 16.57
C GLY A 19 11.81 20.15 17.26
N ALA A 20 10.78 19.88 16.45
CA ALA A 20 9.44 19.57 16.93
C ALA A 20 9.40 18.23 17.68
N PRO A 21 8.55 18.07 18.71
CA PRO A 21 8.42 16.79 19.39
C PRO A 21 7.84 15.74 18.45
N ALA A 22 8.36 14.51 18.51
CA ALA A 22 7.83 13.38 17.76
C ALA A 22 6.41 12.97 18.25
N ILE A 23 6.12 13.23 19.53
CA ILE A 23 4.78 13.20 20.14
C ILE A 23 4.67 14.45 21.01
N GLY A 24 3.68 15.29 20.71
CA GLY A 24 3.28 16.42 21.54
C GLY A 24 2.54 15.93 22.79
N LYS A 25 2.14 16.85 23.68
CA LYS A 25 1.35 16.47 24.86
C LYS A 25 0.09 15.75 24.45
N LEU A 26 -0.03 14.49 24.88
CA LEU A 26 -1.13 13.61 24.52
C LEU A 26 -1.75 13.02 25.79
N THR A 27 -3.08 13.16 25.92
CA THR A 27 -3.88 12.55 26.99
C THR A 27 -4.99 11.75 26.37
N ILE A 28 -4.87 10.41 26.39
CA ILE A 28 -5.84 9.47 25.82
C ILE A 28 -5.91 8.18 26.64
N ALA A 29 -7.03 7.48 26.48
CA ALA A 29 -7.26 6.18 27.08
C ALA A 29 -7.64 5.16 26.02
N VAL A 30 -7.09 3.93 26.07
CA VAL A 30 -7.46 2.79 25.23
C VAL A 30 -8.25 1.80 26.09
N LYS A 31 -9.34 1.26 25.55
CA LYS A 31 -10.19 0.29 26.26
C LYS A 31 -9.74 -1.14 25.99
N ALA A 32 -10.08 -2.05 26.91
CA ALA A 32 -9.96 -3.49 26.66
C ALA A 32 -11.10 -4.00 25.78
N GLY A 33 -10.90 -5.16 25.12
CA GLY A 33 -11.92 -5.81 24.33
C GLY A 33 -12.38 -5.04 23.10
N GLN A 34 -11.48 -4.23 22.53
CA GLN A 34 -11.72 -3.54 21.25
C GLN A 34 -10.43 -3.28 20.50
N VAL A 35 -10.55 -3.01 19.19
CA VAL A 35 -9.45 -2.52 18.36
C VAL A 35 -9.49 -1.00 18.31
N THR A 36 -8.39 -0.36 18.71
CA THR A 36 -8.16 1.07 18.55
C THR A 36 -7.16 1.28 17.42
N GLY A 37 -7.61 1.91 16.32
CA GLY A 37 -6.78 2.24 15.17
C GLY A 37 -5.89 3.45 15.45
N LEU A 38 -4.62 3.36 15.13
CA LEU A 38 -3.67 4.46 15.18
C LEU A 38 -3.30 4.83 13.74
N VAL A 39 -3.85 5.93 13.25
CA VAL A 39 -3.81 6.31 11.83
C VAL A 39 -3.06 7.63 11.66
N GLY A 40 -2.34 7.78 10.56
CA GLY A 40 -1.63 9.03 10.26
C GLY A 40 -0.58 8.84 9.15
N PRO A 41 -0.09 9.93 8.55
CA PRO A 41 0.95 9.87 7.53
C PRO A 41 2.27 9.37 8.09
N ASP A 42 3.24 9.17 7.19
CA ASP A 42 4.61 8.85 7.58
C ASP A 42 5.20 9.99 8.43
N GLY A 43 5.88 9.62 9.51
CA GLY A 43 6.41 10.61 10.46
C GLY A 43 5.40 11.20 11.44
N ALA A 44 4.11 10.82 11.39
CA ALA A 44 3.07 11.32 12.33
C ALA A 44 3.32 10.96 13.80
N GLY A 45 4.22 10.01 14.08
CA GLY A 45 4.54 9.57 15.44
C GLY A 45 3.94 8.22 15.84
N LYS A 46 3.28 7.48 14.94
CA LYS A 46 2.61 6.19 15.22
C LYS A 46 3.53 5.20 15.94
N THR A 47 4.64 4.80 15.31
CA THR A 47 5.62 3.88 15.90
C THR A 47 6.23 4.42 17.18
N THR A 48 6.44 5.74 17.30
CA THR A 48 6.93 6.35 18.54
C THR A 48 5.93 6.15 19.67
N LEU A 49 4.65 6.40 19.42
CA LEU A 49 3.59 6.19 20.41
C LEU A 49 3.48 4.71 20.81
N MET A 50 3.54 3.79 19.83
CA MET A 50 3.54 2.35 20.09
C MET A 50 4.70 1.93 21.01
N ARG A 51 5.91 2.43 20.75
CA ARG A 51 7.10 2.15 21.58
C ARG A 51 7.03 2.77 22.97
N LEU A 52 6.40 3.93 23.10
CA LEU A 52 6.11 4.55 24.40
C LEU A 52 5.13 3.69 25.22
N ILE A 53 4.02 3.23 24.60
CA ILE A 53 3.06 2.34 25.25
C ILE A 53 3.70 1.00 25.62
N ALA A 54 4.58 0.47 24.75
CA ALA A 54 5.32 -0.76 25.00
C ALA A 54 6.41 -0.62 26.09
N GLY A 55 6.66 0.59 26.63
CA GLY A 55 7.75 0.83 27.59
C GLY A 55 9.15 0.65 26.99
N LEU A 56 9.27 0.64 25.66
CA LEU A 56 10.56 0.58 24.95
C LEU A 56 11.23 1.95 24.84
N LEU A 57 10.44 3.02 24.98
CA LEU A 57 10.88 4.41 25.05
C LEU A 57 10.28 5.05 26.30
N ALA A 58 11.08 5.83 27.01
CA ALA A 58 10.57 6.69 28.07
C ALA A 58 9.98 7.97 27.47
N PRO A 59 8.81 8.46 27.94
CA PRO A 59 8.33 9.78 27.59
C PRO A 59 9.31 10.85 28.09
N THR A 60 9.31 12.02 27.42
CA THR A 60 10.06 13.21 27.88
C THR A 60 9.34 13.84 29.05
N ASP A 61 8.01 13.98 28.94
CA ASP A 61 7.11 14.46 29.99
C ASP A 61 5.90 13.55 30.09
N GLY A 62 5.19 13.63 31.23
CA GLY A 62 3.99 12.83 31.47
C GLY A 62 4.30 11.36 31.78
N ARG A 63 3.28 10.51 31.71
CA ARG A 63 3.41 9.07 31.99
C ARG A 63 2.43 8.23 31.18
N ILE A 64 2.71 6.94 31.09
CA ILE A 64 1.85 5.97 30.39
C ILE A 64 1.65 4.77 31.31
N LEU A 65 0.39 4.42 31.52
CA LEU A 65 -0.03 3.31 32.35
C LEU A 65 -0.67 2.22 31.49
N VAL A 66 -0.33 0.96 31.71
CA VAL A 66 -0.98 -0.21 31.12
C VAL A 66 -1.56 -1.05 32.25
N ALA A 67 -2.89 -1.21 32.24
CA ALA A 67 -3.64 -1.84 33.34
C ALA A 67 -3.31 -1.26 34.73
N GLY A 68 -3.02 0.05 34.78
CA GLY A 68 -2.64 0.75 36.02
C GLY A 68 -1.15 0.70 36.37
N LEU A 69 -0.33 -0.06 35.64
CA LEU A 69 1.13 -0.16 35.82
C LEU A 69 1.85 0.88 34.95
N ASP A 70 2.78 1.63 35.57
CA ASP A 70 3.61 2.58 34.83
C ASP A 70 4.62 1.83 33.93
N THR A 71 4.63 2.13 32.64
CA THR A 71 5.44 1.39 31.64
C THR A 71 6.96 1.56 31.85
N ILE A 72 7.39 2.52 32.65
CA ILE A 72 8.81 2.77 32.95
C ILE A 72 9.17 2.33 34.38
N ARG A 73 8.32 2.66 35.36
CA ARG A 73 8.56 2.32 36.76
C ARG A 73 8.30 0.85 37.06
N ASP A 74 7.20 0.31 36.51
CA ASP A 74 6.74 -1.08 36.72
C ASP A 74 7.01 -1.93 35.46
N ARG A 75 8.16 -1.69 34.83
CA ARG A 75 8.48 -2.15 33.46
C ARG A 75 8.26 -3.65 33.23
N GLU A 76 8.78 -4.50 34.10
CA GLU A 76 8.67 -5.95 33.97
C GLU A 76 7.22 -6.43 34.06
N ALA A 77 6.47 -5.89 35.03
CA ALA A 77 5.07 -6.23 35.23
C ALA A 77 4.20 -5.72 34.04
N ALA A 78 4.47 -4.51 33.55
CA ALA A 78 3.80 -3.96 32.38
C ALA A 78 4.11 -4.78 31.11
N HIS A 79 5.39 -5.13 30.88
CA HIS A 79 5.80 -5.95 29.72
C HIS A 79 5.16 -7.34 29.73
N ALA A 80 4.89 -7.93 30.92
CA ALA A 80 4.20 -9.21 31.02
C ALA A 80 2.75 -9.16 30.48
N LEU A 81 2.14 -7.97 30.46
CA LEU A 81 0.78 -7.75 29.96
C LEU A 81 0.73 -7.34 28.48
N ILE A 82 1.87 -7.04 27.85
CA ILE A 82 1.94 -6.47 26.51
C ILE A 82 2.51 -7.48 25.52
N GLY A 83 1.79 -7.71 24.42
CA GLY A 83 2.31 -8.30 23.20
C GLY A 83 2.64 -7.18 22.22
N TYR A 84 3.85 -7.11 21.70
CA TYR A 84 4.25 -6.11 20.71
C TYR A 84 4.78 -6.77 19.45
N MET A 85 4.20 -6.42 18.33
CA MET A 85 4.63 -6.82 17.01
C MET A 85 5.10 -5.56 16.26
N PRO A 86 6.41 -5.38 16.06
CA PRO A 86 6.97 -4.20 15.41
C PRO A 86 6.76 -4.25 13.88
N GLN A 87 6.79 -3.08 13.23
CA GLN A 87 6.64 -2.91 11.77
C GLN A 87 7.64 -3.76 10.95
N ARG A 88 8.89 -3.85 11.37
CA ARG A 88 9.82 -4.85 10.83
C ARG A 88 9.65 -6.12 11.63
N PHE A 89 9.41 -7.22 10.92
CA PHE A 89 9.35 -8.54 11.58
C PHE A 89 10.55 -8.68 12.50
N GLY A 90 10.30 -8.80 13.80
CA GLY A 90 11.36 -9.13 14.74
C GLY A 90 11.82 -10.59 14.61
N LEU A 91 11.44 -11.26 13.51
CA LEU A 91 11.75 -12.66 13.24
C LEU A 91 13.18 -12.85 12.77
N TYR A 92 13.80 -13.91 13.21
CA TYR A 92 15.10 -14.36 12.72
C TYR A 92 14.88 -15.21 11.49
N GLU A 93 15.24 -14.68 10.33
CA GLU A 93 14.95 -15.30 9.03
C GLU A 93 15.68 -16.63 8.79
N ASP A 94 16.83 -16.81 9.43
CA ASP A 94 17.64 -18.03 9.38
C ASP A 94 17.17 -19.13 10.35
N LEU A 95 16.21 -18.83 11.23
CA LEU A 95 15.56 -19.77 12.11
C LEU A 95 14.25 -20.27 11.50
N SER A 96 13.90 -21.51 11.81
CA SER A 96 12.61 -22.10 11.45
C SER A 96 11.46 -21.46 12.25
N VAL A 97 10.22 -21.77 11.88
CA VAL A 97 9.02 -21.36 12.63
C VAL A 97 9.12 -21.78 14.08
N MET A 98 9.48 -23.06 14.35
CA MET A 98 9.58 -23.59 15.71
C MET A 98 10.73 -22.92 16.48
N GLU A 99 11.90 -22.76 15.87
CA GLU A 99 13.05 -22.11 16.53
C GLU A 99 12.78 -20.65 16.87
N ASN A 100 12.05 -19.90 16.03
CA ASN A 100 11.57 -18.56 16.39
C ASN A 100 10.65 -18.59 17.62
N LEU A 101 9.68 -19.52 17.68
CA LEU A 101 8.79 -19.66 18.84
C LEU A 101 9.57 -20.00 20.11
N VAL A 102 10.54 -20.90 20.03
CA VAL A 102 11.41 -21.26 21.17
C VAL A 102 12.21 -20.06 21.65
N LEU A 103 12.89 -19.34 20.74
CA LEU A 103 13.67 -18.15 21.07
C LEU A 103 12.83 -17.09 21.75
N TYR A 104 11.64 -16.80 21.20
CA TYR A 104 10.73 -15.81 21.80
C TYR A 104 10.14 -16.28 23.15
N ALA A 105 9.93 -17.59 23.32
CA ALA A 105 9.52 -18.15 24.61
C ALA A 105 10.61 -17.99 25.67
N ASP A 106 11.89 -18.19 25.29
CA ASP A 106 13.05 -17.92 26.17
C ASP A 106 13.11 -16.44 26.56
N LEU A 107 13.07 -15.55 25.58
CA LEU A 107 13.13 -14.10 25.80
C LEU A 107 11.97 -13.58 26.66
N LYS A 108 10.80 -14.18 26.54
CA LYS A 108 9.62 -13.83 27.35
C LYS A 108 9.52 -14.58 28.68
N GLY A 109 10.43 -15.53 28.95
CA GLY A 109 10.42 -16.34 30.16
C GLY A 109 9.17 -17.20 30.29
N VAL A 110 8.77 -17.89 29.20
CA VAL A 110 7.71 -18.92 29.23
C VAL A 110 8.30 -20.18 29.84
N ALA A 111 7.68 -20.68 30.91
CA ALA A 111 8.17 -21.87 31.60
C ALA A 111 8.15 -23.11 30.70
N ASP A 112 9.20 -23.94 30.75
CA ASP A 112 9.37 -25.10 29.86
C ASP A 112 8.16 -26.03 29.87
N ARG A 113 7.54 -26.25 31.04
CA ARG A 113 6.34 -27.07 31.22
C ARG A 113 5.12 -26.55 30.46
N GLU A 114 5.08 -25.26 30.12
CA GLU A 114 3.95 -24.60 29.46
C GLU A 114 4.15 -24.48 27.96
N ARG A 115 5.40 -24.63 27.47
CA ARG A 115 5.76 -24.37 26.05
C ARG A 115 5.05 -25.27 25.08
N ALA A 116 5.01 -26.58 25.35
CA ALA A 116 4.41 -27.55 24.43
C ALA A 116 2.93 -27.21 24.13
N ALA A 117 2.12 -27.01 25.16
CA ALA A 117 0.70 -26.64 25.01
C ALA A 117 0.53 -25.25 24.40
N THR A 118 1.41 -24.28 24.76
CA THR A 118 1.37 -22.93 24.19
C THR A 118 1.69 -22.96 22.69
N PHE A 119 2.73 -23.70 22.28
CA PHE A 119 3.12 -23.79 20.87
C PHE A 119 2.04 -24.51 20.05
N GLU A 120 1.50 -25.61 20.54
CA GLU A 120 0.40 -26.32 19.86
C GLU A 120 -0.80 -25.39 19.62
N ARG A 121 -1.24 -24.68 20.66
CA ARG A 121 -2.33 -23.70 20.57
C ARG A 121 -2.03 -22.59 19.56
N LEU A 122 -0.84 -21.98 19.61
CA LEU A 122 -0.47 -20.87 18.71
C LEU A 122 -0.27 -21.32 17.27
N LEU A 123 0.32 -22.49 17.05
CA LEU A 123 0.48 -23.09 15.71
C LEU A 123 -0.87 -23.45 15.09
N ALA A 124 -1.81 -23.97 15.89
CA ALA A 124 -3.18 -24.22 15.44
C ALA A 124 -3.90 -22.91 15.11
N PHE A 125 -3.82 -21.90 16.00
CA PHE A 125 -4.43 -20.58 15.82
C PHE A 125 -3.94 -19.87 14.55
N THR A 126 -2.65 -20.00 14.22
CA THR A 126 -2.03 -19.34 13.05
C THR A 126 -1.98 -20.19 11.79
N ASP A 127 -2.45 -21.44 11.84
CA ASP A 127 -2.31 -22.43 10.77
C ASP A 127 -0.85 -22.62 10.29
N LEU A 128 0.10 -22.55 11.22
CA LEU A 128 1.52 -22.76 10.91
C LEU A 128 2.04 -24.15 11.29
N GLY A 129 1.18 -25.04 11.82
CA GLY A 129 1.57 -26.36 12.30
C GLY A 129 2.31 -27.23 11.28
N ARG A 130 1.94 -27.16 10.00
CA ARG A 130 2.59 -27.90 8.89
C ARG A 130 3.91 -27.27 8.42
N PHE A 131 4.30 -26.11 8.95
CA PHE A 131 5.49 -25.37 8.51
C PHE A 131 6.55 -25.22 9.60
N THR A 132 6.45 -25.94 10.70
CA THR A 132 7.31 -25.79 11.90
C THR A 132 8.80 -25.84 11.60
N THR A 133 9.23 -26.65 10.62
CA THR A 133 10.64 -26.81 10.20
C THR A 133 11.08 -25.84 9.11
N ARG A 134 10.13 -25.06 8.55
CA ARG A 134 10.44 -24.13 7.46
C ARG A 134 11.12 -22.89 8.01
N LEU A 135 12.20 -22.43 7.37
CA LEU A 135 12.88 -21.18 7.73
C LEU A 135 11.96 -19.99 7.58
N ALA A 136 11.97 -19.07 8.54
CA ALA A 136 11.14 -17.86 8.52
C ALA A 136 11.42 -16.99 7.27
N GLY A 137 12.66 -16.94 6.80
CA GLY A 137 13.02 -16.26 5.55
C GLY A 137 12.32 -16.80 4.30
N LYS A 138 11.88 -18.08 4.32
CA LYS A 138 11.18 -18.75 3.22
C LYS A 138 9.64 -18.71 3.35
N LEU A 139 9.10 -18.04 4.37
CA LEU A 139 7.67 -17.84 4.54
C LEU A 139 7.17 -16.70 3.63
N SER A 140 5.89 -16.78 3.24
CA SER A 140 5.22 -15.63 2.61
C SER A 140 5.05 -14.47 3.59
N GLY A 141 4.77 -13.26 3.09
CA GLY A 141 4.50 -12.09 3.94
C GLY A 141 3.42 -12.37 5.00
N GLY A 142 2.26 -12.89 4.58
CA GLY A 142 1.18 -13.27 5.50
C GLY A 142 1.59 -14.33 6.52
N MET A 143 2.38 -15.34 6.13
CA MET A 143 2.88 -16.34 7.07
C MET A 143 3.88 -15.74 8.07
N LYS A 144 4.73 -14.79 7.65
CA LYS A 144 5.63 -14.06 8.56
C LYS A 144 4.81 -13.24 9.58
N GLN A 145 3.74 -12.60 9.15
CA GLN A 145 2.82 -11.87 10.05
C GLN A 145 2.18 -12.81 11.08
N LYS A 146 1.66 -13.95 10.63
CA LYS A 146 1.09 -14.97 11.51
C LYS A 146 2.11 -15.47 12.55
N LEU A 147 3.35 -15.70 12.14
CA LEU A 147 4.43 -16.09 13.06
C LEU A 147 4.77 -14.97 14.04
N GLY A 148 4.86 -13.71 13.57
CA GLY A 148 5.07 -12.54 14.42
C GLY A 148 3.97 -12.38 15.46
N LEU A 149 2.71 -12.57 15.05
CA LEU A 149 1.56 -12.57 15.96
C LEU A 149 1.65 -13.71 17.00
N ALA A 150 1.99 -14.93 16.56
CA ALA A 150 2.20 -16.07 17.48
C ALA A 150 3.28 -15.74 18.54
N CYS A 151 4.41 -15.16 18.11
CA CYS A 151 5.49 -14.73 19.03
C CYS A 151 5.01 -13.63 20.01
N ALA A 152 4.14 -12.72 19.56
CA ALA A 152 3.58 -11.69 20.44
C ALA A 152 2.62 -12.28 21.49
N LEU A 153 1.92 -13.37 21.18
CA LEU A 153 0.88 -14.00 22.00
C LEU A 153 1.39 -15.07 22.99
N LEU A 154 2.69 -15.35 23.06
CA LEU A 154 3.27 -16.42 23.89
C LEU A 154 2.87 -16.36 25.38
N LYS A 155 2.67 -15.16 25.95
CA LYS A 155 2.24 -14.94 27.34
C LYS A 155 0.78 -14.52 27.50
N SER A 156 -0.07 -14.75 26.48
CA SER A 156 -1.49 -14.35 26.52
C SER A 156 -1.68 -12.92 27.03
N PRO A 157 -1.20 -11.91 26.28
CA PRO A 157 -1.18 -10.52 26.74
C PRO A 157 -2.60 -9.96 26.90
N ARG A 158 -2.77 -8.96 27.79
CA ARG A 158 -4.01 -8.18 27.90
C ARG A 158 -4.09 -7.05 26.88
N LEU A 159 -2.92 -6.55 26.44
CA LEU A 159 -2.76 -5.51 25.44
C LEU A 159 -1.89 -6.04 24.29
N LEU A 160 -2.40 -5.96 23.07
CA LEU A 160 -1.66 -6.31 21.87
C LEU A 160 -1.40 -5.02 21.06
N LEU A 161 -0.14 -4.75 20.77
CA LEU A 161 0.32 -3.63 19.97
C LEU A 161 0.80 -4.17 18.61
N LEU A 162 0.15 -3.78 17.53
CA LEU A 162 0.43 -4.22 16.17
C LEU A 162 0.83 -3.01 15.31
N ASP A 163 2.12 -2.90 15.00
CA ASP A 163 2.67 -1.76 14.27
C ASP A 163 2.76 -2.07 12.78
N GLU A 164 1.79 -1.56 12.01
CA GLU A 164 1.62 -1.79 10.57
C GLU A 164 1.64 -3.28 10.17
N PRO A 165 0.83 -4.14 10.82
CA PRO A 165 0.92 -5.58 10.67
C PRO A 165 0.50 -6.12 9.31
N SER A 166 -0.16 -5.32 8.48
CA SER A 166 -0.67 -5.68 7.16
C SER A 166 0.19 -5.20 5.99
N VAL A 167 1.28 -4.48 6.26
CA VAL A 167 2.17 -4.00 5.19
C VAL A 167 2.80 -5.17 4.43
N GLY A 168 2.62 -5.18 3.09
CA GLY A 168 3.13 -6.24 2.23
C GLY A 168 2.38 -7.57 2.33
N VAL A 169 1.18 -7.57 2.92
CA VAL A 169 0.28 -8.72 3.03
C VAL A 169 -0.81 -8.64 1.97
N ASP A 170 -1.05 -9.74 1.27
CA ASP A 170 -2.12 -9.83 0.29
C ASP A 170 -3.52 -9.81 0.96
N PRO A 171 -4.60 -9.46 0.21
CA PRO A 171 -5.93 -9.28 0.78
C PRO A 171 -6.48 -10.49 1.53
N ILE A 172 -6.23 -11.71 1.03
CA ILE A 172 -6.71 -12.94 1.68
C ILE A 172 -6.04 -13.10 3.05
N SER A 173 -4.70 -13.01 3.09
CA SER A 173 -3.94 -13.10 4.34
C SER A 173 -4.28 -11.96 5.31
N ARG A 174 -4.61 -10.76 4.79
CA ARG A 174 -5.04 -9.60 5.59
C ARG A 174 -6.40 -9.86 6.26
N ARG A 175 -7.40 -10.41 5.54
CA ARG A 175 -8.69 -10.81 6.14
C ARG A 175 -8.53 -11.87 7.22
N GLU A 176 -7.66 -12.86 7.00
CA GLU A 176 -7.35 -13.86 8.02
C GLU A 176 -6.73 -13.25 9.28
N LEU A 177 -5.79 -12.29 9.12
CA LEU A 177 -5.18 -11.59 10.24
C LEU A 177 -6.22 -10.82 11.05
N TRP A 178 -7.14 -10.09 10.40
CA TRP A 178 -8.24 -9.40 11.05
C TRP A 178 -9.16 -10.36 11.81
N ARG A 179 -9.53 -11.50 11.22
CA ARG A 179 -10.32 -12.54 11.90
C ARG A 179 -9.64 -13.01 13.19
N MET A 180 -8.34 -13.31 13.11
CA MET A 180 -7.57 -13.73 14.28
C MET A 180 -7.54 -12.66 15.38
N VAL A 181 -7.42 -11.38 14.99
CA VAL A 181 -7.44 -10.26 15.95
C VAL A 181 -8.81 -10.11 16.60
N TYR A 182 -9.90 -10.26 15.86
CA TYR A 182 -11.25 -10.22 16.44
C TYR A 182 -11.50 -11.37 17.42
N GLU A 183 -11.01 -12.57 17.14
CA GLU A 183 -11.08 -13.70 18.09
C GLU A 183 -10.36 -13.38 19.43
N LEU A 184 -9.26 -12.62 19.39
CA LEU A 184 -8.56 -12.15 20.60
C LEU A 184 -9.35 -11.05 21.32
N VAL A 185 -9.95 -10.14 20.57
CA VAL A 185 -10.82 -9.06 21.10
C VAL A 185 -12.02 -9.64 21.84
N ASP A 186 -12.66 -10.68 21.28
CA ASP A 186 -13.78 -11.39 21.91
C ASP A 186 -13.37 -12.08 23.24
N GLN A 187 -12.09 -12.42 23.38
CA GLN A 187 -11.49 -12.92 24.64
C GLN A 187 -11.12 -11.79 25.61
N GLY A 188 -11.42 -10.52 25.28
CA GLY A 188 -11.19 -9.36 26.13
C GLY A 188 -9.82 -8.70 25.95
N VAL A 189 -9.01 -9.10 24.96
CA VAL A 189 -7.73 -8.45 24.65
C VAL A 189 -8.00 -7.07 24.06
N GLY A 190 -7.33 -6.03 24.59
CA GLY A 190 -7.31 -4.71 23.95
C GLY A 190 -6.24 -4.68 22.87
N VAL A 191 -6.56 -4.13 21.70
CA VAL A 191 -5.65 -4.07 20.57
C VAL A 191 -5.42 -2.62 20.15
N VAL A 192 -4.15 -2.23 19.96
CA VAL A 192 -3.80 -1.00 19.24
C VAL A 192 -3.19 -1.41 17.91
N TRP A 193 -3.85 -1.02 16.83
CA TRP A 193 -3.48 -1.35 15.48
C TRP A 193 -3.01 -0.09 14.74
N SER A 194 -1.70 0.05 14.50
CA SER A 194 -1.25 1.14 13.66
C SER A 194 -1.35 0.74 12.19
N THR A 195 -1.81 1.66 11.37
CA THR A 195 -1.94 1.43 9.93
C THR A 195 -1.80 2.71 9.11
N ALA A 196 -1.23 2.57 7.90
CA ALA A 196 -1.32 3.54 6.83
C ALA A 196 -2.47 3.21 5.85
N TYR A 197 -3.19 2.10 6.06
CA TYR A 197 -4.31 1.68 5.22
C TYR A 197 -5.62 2.15 5.83
N LEU A 198 -6.29 3.07 5.13
CA LEU A 198 -7.47 3.77 5.66
C LEU A 198 -8.72 2.89 5.68
N ASP A 199 -8.80 1.88 4.81
CA ASP A 199 -9.82 0.84 4.83
C ASP A 199 -9.77 0.00 6.13
N GLU A 200 -8.57 -0.22 6.68
CA GLU A 200 -8.42 -0.90 7.97
C GLU A 200 -8.89 -0.06 9.15
N ALA A 201 -8.78 1.26 9.04
CA ALA A 201 -9.29 2.16 10.08
C ALA A 201 -10.80 2.00 10.25
N GLU A 202 -11.54 1.71 9.19
CA GLU A 202 -12.99 1.49 9.22
C GLU A 202 -13.38 0.23 10.00
N ASN A 203 -12.47 -0.73 10.14
CA ASN A 203 -12.65 -1.95 10.92
C ASN A 203 -12.39 -1.75 12.42
N CYS A 204 -11.87 -0.60 12.84
CA CYS A 204 -11.60 -0.32 14.24
C CYS A 204 -12.85 0.19 14.98
N ALA A 205 -12.97 -0.12 16.27
CA ALA A 205 -14.04 0.43 17.10
C ALA A 205 -13.86 1.93 17.37
N GLU A 206 -12.62 2.37 17.52
CA GLU A 206 -12.21 3.75 17.73
C GLU A 206 -10.92 4.00 16.94
N VAL A 207 -10.74 5.21 16.38
CA VAL A 207 -9.50 5.62 15.72
C VAL A 207 -8.93 6.86 16.38
N LEU A 208 -7.61 6.90 16.46
CA LEU A 208 -6.80 8.05 16.81
C LEU A 208 -6.03 8.47 15.56
N VAL A 209 -6.36 9.64 15.02
CA VAL A 209 -5.64 10.22 13.89
C VAL A 209 -4.52 11.10 14.41
N LEU A 210 -3.29 10.76 14.05
CA LEU A 210 -2.08 11.52 14.39
C LEU A 210 -1.55 12.26 13.16
N ASN A 211 -1.08 13.48 13.38
CA ASN A 211 -0.26 14.22 12.43
C ASN A 211 0.78 15.06 13.18
N GLU A 212 2.03 15.02 12.76
CA GLU A 212 3.13 15.79 13.38
C GLU A 212 3.17 15.66 14.92
N GLY A 213 2.94 14.46 15.42
CA GLY A 213 2.92 14.18 16.87
C GLY A 213 1.69 14.67 17.63
N LYS A 214 0.67 15.19 16.95
CA LYS A 214 -0.58 15.71 17.55
C LYS A 214 -1.76 14.82 17.19
N ALA A 215 -2.69 14.67 18.12
CA ALA A 215 -3.98 14.05 17.85
C ALA A 215 -4.89 15.04 17.14
N LEU A 216 -5.30 14.74 15.90
CA LEU A 216 -6.25 15.56 15.13
C LEU A 216 -7.69 15.11 15.37
N PHE A 217 -7.90 13.80 15.53
CA PHE A 217 -9.23 13.23 15.74
C PHE A 217 -9.12 12.01 16.66
N ARG A 218 -10.16 11.81 17.44
CA ARG A 218 -10.38 10.59 18.22
C ARG A 218 -11.88 10.28 18.28
N GLY A 219 -12.26 9.08 17.88
CA GLY A 219 -13.66 8.65 17.89
C GLY A 219 -13.91 7.44 17.01
N ALA A 220 -15.17 7.06 16.85
CA ALA A 220 -15.55 6.02 15.91
C ALA A 220 -15.25 6.46 14.47
N PRO A 221 -14.77 5.56 13.58
CA PRO A 221 -14.51 5.89 12.16
C PRO A 221 -15.71 6.55 11.48
N LYS A 222 -16.91 6.04 11.73
CA LYS A 222 -18.17 6.60 11.19
C LYS A 222 -18.43 8.05 11.59
N ALA A 223 -17.99 8.47 12.78
CA ALA A 223 -18.13 9.86 13.21
C ALA A 223 -17.23 10.79 12.40
N MET A 224 -16.01 10.33 12.05
CA MET A 224 -15.11 11.07 11.16
C MET A 224 -15.67 11.12 9.73
N THR A 225 -16.12 9.99 9.19
CA THR A 225 -16.72 9.91 7.85
C THR A 225 -17.96 10.79 7.72
N ALA A 226 -18.78 10.91 8.79
CA ALA A 226 -19.98 11.75 8.80
C ALA A 226 -19.68 13.25 8.59
N THR A 227 -18.47 13.73 8.90
CA THR A 227 -18.06 15.11 8.62
C THR A 227 -18.00 15.44 7.13
N MET A 228 -17.98 14.41 6.29
CA MET A 228 -17.94 14.50 4.83
C MET A 228 -19.32 14.31 4.18
N ALA A 229 -20.38 14.24 4.97
CA ALA A 229 -21.73 14.15 4.44
C ALA A 229 -22.00 15.32 3.46
N ASP A 230 -22.63 15.01 2.33
CA ASP A 230 -22.96 15.96 1.25
C ASP A 230 -21.76 16.65 0.56
N ARG A 231 -20.53 16.21 0.82
CA ARG A 231 -19.31 16.79 0.25
C ARG A 231 -18.61 15.89 -0.77
N THR A 232 -19.15 14.71 -1.05
CA THR A 232 -18.53 13.73 -1.94
C THR A 232 -19.41 13.45 -3.15
N PHE A 233 -18.82 13.49 -4.35
CA PHE A 233 -19.53 13.37 -5.61
C PHE A 233 -18.81 12.46 -6.58
N HIS A 234 -19.58 11.76 -7.43
CA HIS A 234 -19.11 11.10 -8.64
C HIS A 234 -19.48 11.90 -9.87
N LEU A 235 -18.51 12.14 -10.74
CA LEU A 235 -18.71 12.66 -12.08
C LEU A 235 -18.55 11.51 -13.07
N ARG A 236 -19.61 11.19 -13.82
CA ARG A 236 -19.65 10.11 -14.79
C ARG A 236 -19.88 10.65 -16.18
N GLY A 237 -19.65 9.83 -17.20
CA GLY A 237 -19.91 10.17 -18.61
C GLY A 237 -18.73 10.75 -19.36
N ALA A 238 -17.67 11.20 -18.69
CA ALA A 238 -16.52 11.83 -19.36
C ALA A 238 -15.66 10.88 -20.23
N GLY A 239 -15.91 9.57 -20.19
CA GLY A 239 -15.20 8.58 -20.99
C GLY A 239 -13.68 8.76 -21.01
N ALA A 240 -13.08 8.90 -22.19
CA ALA A 240 -11.64 9.12 -22.35
C ALA A 240 -11.14 10.46 -21.75
N ALA A 241 -12.02 11.46 -21.60
CA ALA A 241 -11.67 12.78 -21.07
C ALA A 241 -11.62 12.83 -19.53
N ARG A 242 -11.97 11.75 -18.83
CA ARG A 242 -12.06 11.71 -17.35
C ARG A 242 -10.76 12.14 -16.63
N ARG A 243 -9.57 11.86 -17.19
CA ARG A 243 -8.30 12.32 -16.60
C ARG A 243 -8.12 13.83 -16.71
N LYS A 244 -8.55 14.42 -17.85
CA LYS A 244 -8.58 15.87 -17.99
C LYS A 244 -9.60 16.47 -17.04
N LEU A 245 -10.79 15.89 -16.93
CA LEU A 245 -11.83 16.30 -15.98
C LEU A 245 -11.30 16.31 -14.53
N LEU A 246 -10.60 15.26 -14.10
CA LEU A 246 -9.98 15.21 -12.77
C LEU A 246 -8.93 16.32 -12.61
N ALA A 247 -8.05 16.49 -13.60
CA ALA A 247 -7.00 17.52 -13.53
C ALA A 247 -7.58 18.94 -13.45
N ASP A 248 -8.64 19.23 -14.21
CA ASP A 248 -9.32 20.52 -14.22
C ASP A 248 -10.09 20.74 -12.90
N ALA A 249 -10.78 19.71 -12.40
CA ALA A 249 -11.48 19.76 -11.12
C ALA A 249 -10.54 20.06 -9.95
N LEU A 250 -9.36 19.45 -9.90
CA LEU A 250 -8.36 19.67 -8.85
C LEU A 250 -7.76 21.09 -8.85
N GLN A 251 -7.94 21.88 -9.92
CA GLN A 251 -7.54 23.30 -9.95
C GLN A 251 -8.59 24.21 -9.32
N GLN A 252 -9.84 23.75 -9.16
CA GLN A 252 -10.91 24.55 -8.56
C GLN A 252 -10.64 24.76 -7.07
N SER A 253 -10.96 25.97 -6.55
CA SER A 253 -10.72 26.33 -5.13
C SER A 253 -11.50 25.45 -4.17
N ASP A 254 -12.69 25.06 -4.56
CA ASP A 254 -13.67 24.36 -3.75
C ASP A 254 -13.49 22.83 -3.75
N VAL A 255 -12.61 22.30 -4.59
CA VAL A 255 -12.23 20.88 -4.61
C VAL A 255 -10.99 20.70 -3.75
N ILE A 256 -11.08 19.88 -2.70
CA ILE A 256 -9.96 19.59 -1.81
C ILE A 256 -9.24 18.28 -2.16
N ASP A 257 -9.95 17.34 -2.77
CA ASP A 257 -9.37 16.06 -3.23
C ASP A 257 -10.16 15.53 -4.43
N GLY A 258 -9.51 14.68 -5.22
CA GLY A 258 -10.15 14.00 -6.32
C GLY A 258 -9.34 12.81 -6.79
N VAL A 259 -10.04 11.74 -7.18
CA VAL A 259 -9.42 10.51 -7.69
C VAL A 259 -10.23 9.89 -8.80
N MET A 260 -9.55 9.13 -9.62
CA MET A 260 -10.21 8.18 -10.51
C MET A 260 -10.81 7.06 -9.68
N GLN A 261 -12.03 6.69 -9.96
CA GLN A 261 -12.67 5.52 -9.37
C GLN A 261 -13.41 4.80 -10.49
N GLY A 262 -12.71 3.87 -11.11
CA GLY A 262 -13.18 3.21 -12.31
C GLY A 262 -13.52 4.19 -13.44
N GLU A 263 -14.74 4.16 -13.95
CA GLU A 263 -15.21 5.09 -15.00
C GLU A 263 -15.61 6.48 -14.46
N ALA A 264 -15.71 6.64 -13.14
CA ALA A 264 -16.06 7.91 -12.51
C ALA A 264 -14.83 8.69 -12.05
N VAL A 265 -15.01 10.00 -11.92
CA VAL A 265 -14.13 10.87 -11.13
C VAL A 265 -14.82 11.13 -9.79
N ARG A 266 -14.21 10.68 -8.69
CA ARG A 266 -14.67 11.01 -7.34
C ARG A 266 -14.06 12.32 -6.90
N LEU A 267 -14.88 13.26 -6.45
CA LEU A 267 -14.47 14.56 -5.91
C LEU A 267 -14.87 14.70 -4.46
N VAL A 268 -14.02 15.40 -3.70
CA VAL A 268 -14.26 15.82 -2.33
C VAL A 268 -14.24 17.34 -2.27
N MET A 269 -15.37 17.92 -1.86
CA MET A 269 -15.56 19.36 -1.81
C MET A 269 -15.15 19.96 -0.46
N ALA A 270 -14.74 21.22 -0.46
CA ALA A 270 -14.48 22.01 0.74
C ALA A 270 -15.75 22.14 1.59
N GLU A 271 -15.59 22.44 2.87
CA GLU A 271 -16.72 22.70 3.76
C GLU A 271 -17.46 23.96 3.31
N GLY A 272 -18.78 23.85 3.20
CA GLY A 272 -19.62 24.95 2.72
C GLY A 272 -19.58 25.21 1.22
N ALA A 273 -18.81 24.44 0.44
CA ALA A 273 -18.80 24.54 -1.00
C ALA A 273 -20.13 24.09 -1.62
N VAL A 274 -20.50 24.69 -2.74
CA VAL A 274 -21.65 24.27 -3.54
C VAL A 274 -21.32 22.96 -4.26
N ALA A 275 -22.32 22.09 -4.47
CA ALA A 275 -22.16 20.87 -5.26
C ALA A 275 -21.60 21.23 -6.65
N PRO A 276 -20.66 20.41 -7.20
CA PRO A 276 -20.14 20.69 -8.52
C PRO A 276 -21.27 20.56 -9.56
N GLU A 277 -21.27 21.48 -10.52
CA GLU A 277 -22.22 21.45 -11.64
C GLU A 277 -21.52 20.95 -12.89
N ALA A 278 -22.22 20.14 -13.71
CA ALA A 278 -21.69 19.64 -14.98
C ALA A 278 -21.23 20.79 -15.89
N ALA A 279 -21.96 21.91 -15.91
CA ALA A 279 -21.63 23.11 -16.69
C ALA A 279 -20.28 23.76 -16.32
N GLY A 280 -19.71 23.42 -15.17
CA GLY A 280 -18.39 23.92 -14.74
C GLY A 280 -17.21 23.18 -15.37
N PHE A 281 -17.46 22.18 -16.22
CA PHE A 281 -16.41 21.35 -16.85
C PHE A 281 -16.52 21.35 -18.36
N ASP A 282 -15.39 21.26 -19.04
CA ASP A 282 -15.37 20.96 -20.49
C ASP A 282 -16.05 19.61 -20.73
N ALA A 283 -16.90 19.49 -21.75
CA ALA A 283 -17.76 18.33 -22.04
C ALA A 283 -18.99 18.21 -21.10
N ALA A 284 -19.57 19.34 -20.69
CA ALA A 284 -20.70 19.41 -19.76
C ALA A 284 -21.93 18.57 -20.18
N ASP A 285 -22.17 18.43 -21.48
CA ASP A 285 -23.38 17.75 -22.02
C ASP A 285 -23.38 16.23 -21.78
N GLU A 286 -22.22 15.64 -21.47
CA GLU A 286 -22.06 14.20 -21.24
C GLU A 286 -21.87 13.86 -19.76
N ILE A 287 -21.64 14.85 -18.88
CA ILE A 287 -21.28 14.63 -17.49
C ILE A 287 -22.52 14.61 -16.61
N THR A 288 -22.67 13.52 -15.85
CA THR A 288 -23.62 13.44 -14.74
C THR A 288 -22.89 13.60 -13.42
N VAL A 289 -23.48 14.39 -12.50
CA VAL A 289 -22.97 14.61 -11.15
C VAL A 289 -23.90 13.93 -10.16
N GLU A 290 -23.38 12.97 -9.41
CA GLU A 290 -24.13 12.18 -8.44
C GLU A 290 -23.48 12.29 -7.07
N ARG A 291 -24.29 12.47 -6.02
CA ARG A 291 -23.77 12.35 -4.64
C ARG A 291 -23.37 10.91 -4.38
N THR A 292 -22.26 10.73 -3.69
CA THR A 292 -21.79 9.41 -3.28
C THR A 292 -21.52 9.35 -1.78
N ALA A 293 -21.56 8.13 -1.21
CA ALA A 293 -21.28 7.95 0.20
C ALA A 293 -19.80 8.33 0.50
N PRO A 294 -19.55 9.09 1.58
CA PRO A 294 -18.20 9.43 1.97
C PRO A 294 -17.46 8.20 2.50
N ARG A 295 -16.15 8.16 2.28
CA ARG A 295 -15.21 7.18 2.81
C ARG A 295 -14.39 7.79 3.95
N PHE A 296 -13.82 6.95 4.80
CA PHE A 296 -12.89 7.41 5.84
C PHE A 296 -11.69 8.15 5.23
N GLU A 297 -11.22 7.70 4.06
CA GLU A 297 -10.14 8.34 3.32
C GLU A 297 -10.46 9.79 2.93
N ASP A 298 -11.68 10.08 2.50
CA ASP A 298 -12.10 11.45 2.15
C ASP A 298 -11.97 12.39 3.35
N ALA A 299 -12.42 11.94 4.51
CA ALA A 299 -12.33 12.69 5.75
C ALA A 299 -10.87 12.84 6.22
N PHE A 300 -10.07 11.79 6.08
CA PHE A 300 -8.66 11.82 6.44
C PHE A 300 -7.87 12.82 5.58
N VAL A 301 -8.03 12.77 4.27
CA VAL A 301 -7.37 13.70 3.34
C VAL A 301 -7.83 15.14 3.58
N ALA A 302 -9.14 15.34 3.79
CA ALA A 302 -9.69 16.67 4.11
C ALA A 302 -9.10 17.25 5.39
N MET A 303 -8.98 16.43 6.44
CA MET A 303 -8.42 16.85 7.75
C MET A 303 -6.95 17.25 7.66
N LEU A 304 -6.20 16.65 6.73
CA LEU A 304 -4.79 16.98 6.49
C LEU A 304 -4.61 18.15 5.51
N GLY A 305 -5.68 18.82 5.08
CA GLY A 305 -5.64 19.98 4.21
C GLY A 305 -5.81 19.69 2.72
N GLY A 306 -6.19 18.46 2.36
CA GLY A 306 -6.44 18.06 0.97
C GLY A 306 -5.16 17.72 0.19
N GLN A 307 -5.33 17.46 -1.10
CA GLN A 307 -4.19 17.30 -2.00
C GLN A 307 -3.45 18.63 -2.20
N PRO A 308 -2.10 18.60 -2.22
CA PRO A 308 -1.35 19.79 -2.63
C PRO A 308 -1.79 20.21 -4.04
N LYS A 309 -2.28 21.46 -4.19
CA LYS A 309 -2.65 22.03 -5.49
C LYS A 309 -1.40 22.33 -6.30
N ARG A 310 -0.69 21.28 -6.71
CA ARG A 310 0.47 21.39 -7.59
C ARG A 310 0.02 21.14 -9.03
N LYS A 311 0.25 22.11 -9.89
CA LYS A 311 0.24 21.85 -11.33
C LYS A 311 1.42 20.91 -11.60
N LEU A 312 1.10 19.62 -11.81
CA LEU A 312 2.13 18.63 -12.18
C LEU A 312 2.70 19.02 -13.56
N MET A 313 3.71 19.89 -13.53
CA MET A 313 4.39 20.36 -14.73
C MET A 313 5.41 19.30 -15.17
N LEU A 314 4.89 18.16 -15.60
CA LEU A 314 5.68 17.21 -16.38
C LEU A 314 5.71 17.71 -17.84
N ASP A 315 6.66 18.56 -18.20
CA ASP A 315 6.94 18.88 -19.60
C ASP A 315 7.63 17.69 -20.31
N ALA A 316 7.11 16.49 -20.08
CA ALA A 316 7.56 15.28 -20.73
C ALA A 316 6.75 15.10 -22.01
N HIS A 317 7.42 14.98 -23.12
CA HIS A 317 6.84 14.59 -24.41
C HIS A 317 7.24 13.12 -24.65
N PRO A 318 6.40 12.14 -24.30
CA PRO A 318 6.75 10.74 -24.51
C PRO A 318 7.03 10.51 -26.01
N ARG A 319 8.04 9.69 -26.29
CA ARG A 319 8.32 9.28 -27.66
C ARG A 319 7.07 8.64 -28.25
N SER A 320 6.75 8.99 -29.50
CA SER A 320 5.60 8.39 -30.19
C SER A 320 5.73 6.87 -30.24
N LEU A 321 4.63 6.18 -29.93
CA LEU A 321 4.49 4.74 -30.14
C LEU A 321 4.36 4.44 -31.63
N ASN A 322 4.80 3.27 -32.06
CA ASN A 322 4.61 2.79 -33.42
C ASN A 322 3.11 2.65 -33.72
N GLU A 323 2.68 3.13 -34.89
CA GLU A 323 1.26 3.01 -35.28
C GLU A 323 0.89 1.56 -35.59
N GLY A 324 -0.34 1.18 -35.28
CA GLY A 324 -0.89 -0.14 -35.62
C GLY A 324 -0.42 -1.30 -34.75
N VAL A 325 0.41 -1.06 -33.71
CA VAL A 325 0.84 -2.11 -32.78
C VAL A 325 0.41 -1.79 -31.35
N ALA A 326 0.17 -2.84 -30.56
CA ALA A 326 -0.08 -2.70 -29.14
C ALA A 326 1.19 -2.21 -28.44
N PRO A 327 1.09 -1.21 -27.52
CA PRO A 327 2.20 -0.76 -26.72
C PRO A 327 2.86 -1.86 -25.89
N VAL A 328 2.05 -2.80 -25.39
CA VAL A 328 2.50 -3.95 -24.59
C VAL A 328 1.66 -5.16 -24.97
N LYS A 329 2.32 -6.28 -25.28
CA LYS A 329 1.66 -7.55 -25.56
C LYS A 329 2.42 -8.70 -24.92
N ALA A 330 1.70 -9.53 -24.18
CA ALA A 330 2.12 -10.84 -23.70
C ALA A 330 1.36 -11.92 -24.49
N ASP A 331 2.04 -12.95 -24.95
CA ASP A 331 1.45 -14.04 -25.73
C ASP A 331 2.01 -15.38 -25.23
N GLY A 332 1.16 -16.15 -24.54
CA GLY A 332 1.48 -17.48 -24.00
C GLY A 332 2.64 -17.52 -23.00
N LEU A 333 2.88 -16.43 -22.25
CA LEU A 333 4.03 -16.34 -21.36
C LEU A 333 4.00 -17.41 -20.29
N THR A 334 5.01 -18.29 -20.31
CA THR A 334 5.18 -19.34 -19.32
C THR A 334 6.58 -19.29 -18.72
N ARG A 335 6.68 -19.43 -17.39
CA ARG A 335 7.97 -19.58 -16.70
C ARG A 335 7.94 -20.73 -15.73
N ARG A 336 8.88 -21.67 -15.92
CA ARG A 336 9.13 -22.81 -15.03
C ARG A 336 10.48 -22.66 -14.33
N PHE A 337 10.54 -23.09 -13.08
CA PHE A 337 11.75 -23.23 -12.27
C PHE A 337 11.83 -24.68 -11.79
N GLY A 338 12.56 -25.52 -12.50
CA GLY A 338 12.47 -26.97 -12.33
C GLY A 338 11.04 -27.44 -12.56
N ASP A 339 10.47 -28.16 -11.61
CA ASP A 339 9.09 -28.67 -11.66
C ASP A 339 8.03 -27.63 -11.29
N PHE A 340 8.44 -26.49 -10.73
CA PHE A 340 7.52 -25.43 -10.34
C PHE A 340 7.21 -24.47 -11.49
N THR A 341 5.93 -24.32 -11.82
CA THR A 341 5.46 -23.36 -12.80
C THR A 341 5.01 -22.07 -12.10
N ALA A 342 5.78 -21.01 -12.26
CA ALA A 342 5.52 -19.72 -11.63
C ALA A 342 4.59 -18.80 -12.44
N ALA A 343 4.52 -19.02 -13.76
CA ALA A 343 3.58 -18.36 -14.68
C ALA A 343 3.26 -19.36 -15.80
N ALA A 344 1.98 -19.51 -16.17
CA ALA A 344 1.50 -20.48 -17.14
C ALA A 344 0.54 -19.80 -18.11
N ASP A 345 0.92 -19.77 -19.39
CA ASP A 345 0.09 -19.34 -20.52
C ASP A 345 -0.57 -17.96 -20.32
N ILE A 346 0.20 -16.98 -19.83
CA ILE A 346 -0.31 -15.64 -19.57
C ILE A 346 -0.32 -14.84 -20.88
N SER A 347 -1.52 -14.40 -21.27
CA SER A 347 -1.74 -13.61 -22.48
C SER A 347 -2.58 -12.39 -22.16
N PHE A 348 -2.11 -11.21 -22.58
CA PHE A 348 -2.86 -9.95 -22.51
C PHE A 348 -2.26 -8.90 -23.44
N GLU A 349 -3.06 -7.88 -23.71
CA GLU A 349 -2.66 -6.72 -24.48
C GLU A 349 -3.09 -5.44 -23.76
N ILE A 350 -2.19 -4.44 -23.71
CA ILE A 350 -2.44 -3.13 -23.09
C ILE A 350 -2.64 -2.11 -24.20
N LYS A 351 -3.73 -1.32 -24.07
CA LYS A 351 -4.07 -0.28 -25.03
C LYS A 351 -3.22 0.99 -24.84
N ARG A 352 -3.16 1.84 -25.84
CA ARG A 352 -2.46 3.13 -25.74
C ARG A 352 -3.09 4.04 -24.69
N GLY A 353 -2.26 4.64 -23.85
CA GLY A 353 -2.73 5.55 -22.80
C GLY A 353 -3.62 4.86 -21.77
N GLU A 354 -3.41 3.56 -21.54
CA GLU A 354 -4.10 2.76 -20.55
C GLU A 354 -3.23 2.56 -19.30
N ILE A 355 -3.86 2.56 -18.14
CA ILE A 355 -3.28 2.04 -16.90
C ILE A 355 -3.80 0.62 -16.72
N PHE A 356 -2.91 -0.35 -16.84
CA PHE A 356 -3.23 -1.77 -16.70
C PHE A 356 -2.67 -2.33 -15.40
N GLY A 357 -3.55 -2.80 -14.53
CA GLY A 357 -3.22 -3.38 -13.23
C GLY A 357 -2.97 -4.88 -13.31
N LEU A 358 -1.90 -5.38 -12.70
CA LEU A 358 -1.67 -6.80 -12.49
C LEU A 358 -1.89 -7.13 -11.01
N LEU A 359 -3.01 -7.77 -10.69
CA LEU A 359 -3.51 -7.98 -9.35
C LEU A 359 -3.47 -9.48 -8.99
N GLY A 360 -3.21 -9.82 -7.73
CA GLY A 360 -3.21 -11.20 -7.27
C GLY A 360 -2.54 -11.37 -5.90
N PRO A 361 -2.72 -12.51 -5.22
CA PRO A 361 -2.10 -12.74 -3.93
C PRO A 361 -0.57 -12.86 -4.03
N ASN A 362 0.09 -12.84 -2.88
CA ASN A 362 1.52 -13.06 -2.82
C ASN A 362 1.86 -14.49 -3.31
N GLY A 363 2.86 -14.59 -4.20
CA GLY A 363 3.22 -15.87 -4.80
C GLY A 363 2.37 -16.29 -6.01
N ALA A 364 1.38 -15.48 -6.42
CA ALA A 364 0.51 -15.77 -7.57
C ALA A 364 1.21 -15.77 -8.93
N GLY A 365 2.47 -15.29 -9.02
CA GLY A 365 3.21 -15.19 -10.28
C GLY A 365 3.29 -13.77 -10.86
N LYS A 366 2.69 -12.74 -10.20
CA LYS A 366 2.71 -11.34 -10.65
C LYS A 366 4.13 -10.84 -10.98
N SER A 367 5.02 -10.88 -9.99
CA SER A 367 6.40 -10.38 -10.17
C SER A 367 7.20 -11.21 -11.19
N THR A 368 6.87 -12.51 -11.38
CA THR A 368 7.46 -13.34 -12.43
C THR A 368 7.00 -12.85 -13.81
N THR A 369 5.70 -12.69 -13.99
CA THR A 369 5.12 -12.15 -15.24
C THR A 369 5.65 -10.75 -15.52
N PHE A 370 5.65 -9.89 -14.53
CA PHE A 370 6.16 -8.53 -14.64
C PHE A 370 7.63 -8.48 -15.06
N LYS A 371 8.50 -9.29 -14.44
CA LYS A 371 9.92 -9.39 -14.82
C LYS A 371 10.12 -9.93 -16.24
N MET A 372 9.26 -10.83 -16.71
CA MET A 372 9.28 -11.26 -18.11
C MET A 372 8.92 -10.09 -19.04
N MET A 373 7.90 -9.30 -18.69
CA MET A 373 7.48 -8.13 -19.46
C MET A 373 8.48 -6.98 -19.43
N CYS A 374 9.39 -6.93 -18.45
CA CYS A 374 10.51 -5.97 -18.39
C CYS A 374 11.78 -6.48 -19.11
N GLY A 375 11.78 -7.71 -19.62
CA GLY A 375 12.98 -8.35 -20.17
C GLY A 375 14.06 -8.68 -19.13
N LEU A 376 13.68 -8.72 -17.84
CA LEU A 376 14.57 -9.06 -16.72
C LEU A 376 14.60 -10.58 -16.46
N LEU A 377 13.60 -11.31 -16.92
CA LEU A 377 13.47 -12.75 -16.78
C LEU A 377 13.01 -13.35 -18.10
N ARG A 378 13.83 -14.23 -18.68
CA ARG A 378 13.47 -14.90 -19.93
C ARG A 378 12.35 -15.92 -19.69
N PRO A 379 11.25 -15.92 -20.48
CA PRO A 379 10.22 -16.95 -20.39
C PRO A 379 10.76 -18.33 -20.81
N THR A 380 10.13 -19.39 -20.35
CA THR A 380 10.37 -20.76 -20.83
C THR A 380 9.71 -20.96 -22.20
N SER A 381 8.53 -20.37 -22.41
CA SER A 381 7.81 -20.30 -23.68
C SER A 381 6.95 -19.04 -23.74
N GLY A 382 6.47 -18.69 -24.93
CA GLY A 382 5.72 -17.46 -25.19
C GLY A 382 6.61 -16.28 -25.51
N THR A 383 5.99 -15.14 -25.87
CA THR A 383 6.69 -13.92 -26.29
C THR A 383 6.16 -12.68 -25.54
N ALA A 384 7.04 -11.70 -25.38
CA ALA A 384 6.71 -10.40 -24.77
C ALA A 384 7.20 -9.27 -25.67
N HIS A 385 6.30 -8.35 -26.01
CA HIS A 385 6.56 -7.24 -26.91
C HIS A 385 6.28 -5.91 -26.21
N VAL A 386 7.15 -4.92 -26.48
CA VAL A 386 6.97 -3.52 -26.11
C VAL A 386 7.11 -2.68 -27.36
N ASP A 387 6.08 -1.90 -27.69
CA ASP A 387 6.02 -1.06 -28.89
C ASP A 387 6.33 -1.86 -30.20
N GLY A 388 5.83 -3.11 -30.25
CA GLY A 388 6.06 -4.05 -31.36
C GLY A 388 7.44 -4.73 -31.36
N LEU A 389 8.34 -4.37 -30.46
CA LEU A 389 9.69 -4.96 -30.34
C LEU A 389 9.68 -6.13 -29.37
N ASP A 390 10.15 -7.29 -29.80
CA ASP A 390 10.32 -8.44 -28.93
C ASP A 390 11.45 -8.20 -27.91
N LEU A 391 11.15 -8.37 -26.63
CA LEU A 391 12.06 -8.11 -25.51
C LEU A 391 13.30 -9.03 -25.47
N TYR A 392 13.28 -10.12 -26.21
CA TYR A 392 14.35 -11.14 -26.16
C TYR A 392 15.15 -11.23 -27.45
N SER A 393 14.55 -10.88 -28.60
CA SER A 393 15.26 -10.78 -29.88
C SER A 393 15.87 -9.38 -30.11
N ALA A 394 15.24 -8.31 -29.59
CA ALA A 394 15.70 -6.94 -29.69
C ALA A 394 15.80 -6.21 -28.34
N PRO A 395 16.50 -6.78 -27.33
CA PRO A 395 16.39 -6.35 -25.93
C PRO A 395 16.85 -4.89 -25.67
N ALA A 396 17.86 -4.42 -26.37
CA ALA A 396 18.37 -3.05 -26.18
C ALA A 396 17.40 -2.00 -26.71
N GLN A 397 16.78 -2.25 -27.86
CA GLN A 397 15.80 -1.35 -28.47
C GLN A 397 14.51 -1.33 -27.68
N ALA A 398 13.99 -2.51 -27.30
CA ALA A 398 12.76 -2.64 -26.51
C ALA A 398 12.90 -2.00 -25.13
N ARG A 399 14.03 -2.23 -24.42
CA ARG A 399 14.31 -1.58 -23.13
C ARG A 399 14.48 -0.06 -23.22
N GLY A 400 14.94 0.45 -24.35
CA GLY A 400 14.99 1.89 -24.59
C GLY A 400 13.61 2.57 -24.76
N ARG A 401 12.54 1.77 -24.91
CA ARG A 401 11.15 2.21 -25.01
C ARG A 401 10.38 2.10 -23.70
N LEU A 402 10.97 1.54 -22.67
CA LEU A 402 10.29 1.36 -21.37
C LEU A 402 11.03 2.06 -20.23
N GLY A 403 10.26 2.64 -19.32
CA GLY A 403 10.70 3.00 -17.98
C GLY A 403 10.35 1.89 -17.00
N TYR A 404 11.22 1.63 -16.04
CA TYR A 404 11.00 0.57 -15.05
C TYR A 404 11.26 1.07 -13.63
N MET A 405 10.31 0.82 -12.75
CA MET A 405 10.44 1.05 -11.31
C MET A 405 10.24 -0.26 -10.57
N ALA A 406 11.25 -0.70 -9.83
CA ALA A 406 11.23 -1.93 -9.06
C ALA A 406 10.54 -1.76 -7.70
N GLN A 407 9.96 -2.84 -7.19
CA GLN A 407 9.30 -2.90 -5.88
C GLN A 407 10.23 -2.47 -4.72
N LYS A 408 11.45 -3.00 -4.68
CA LYS A 408 12.45 -2.56 -3.71
C LYS A 408 13.20 -1.36 -4.25
N PHE A 409 13.48 -0.40 -3.37
CA PHE A 409 14.33 0.74 -3.74
C PHE A 409 15.62 0.23 -4.38
N SER A 410 15.71 0.39 -5.70
CA SER A 410 16.77 -0.19 -6.54
C SER A 410 17.84 0.82 -6.92
N LEU A 411 17.73 2.06 -6.40
CA LEU A 411 18.72 3.10 -6.62
C LEU A 411 19.87 2.96 -5.61
N TYR A 412 20.99 3.59 -5.91
CA TYR A 412 22.19 3.52 -5.09
C TYR A 412 22.02 4.35 -3.81
N GLY A 413 21.83 3.67 -2.67
CA GLY A 413 21.57 4.33 -1.38
C GLY A 413 22.70 5.22 -0.89
N ASP A 414 23.95 4.87 -1.21
CA ASP A 414 25.14 5.61 -0.81
C ASP A 414 25.44 6.82 -1.73
N LEU A 415 24.78 6.89 -2.88
CA LEU A 415 24.86 8.04 -3.77
C LEU A 415 23.81 9.10 -3.39
N SER A 416 24.13 10.36 -3.64
CA SER A 416 23.16 11.44 -3.49
C SER A 416 22.03 11.33 -4.52
N VAL A 417 20.94 12.06 -4.30
CA VAL A 417 19.83 12.18 -5.27
C VAL A 417 20.36 12.62 -6.63
N ARG A 418 21.18 13.68 -6.68
CA ARG A 418 21.80 14.17 -7.91
C ARG A 418 22.62 13.09 -8.61
N GLN A 419 23.48 12.41 -7.88
CA GLN A 419 24.35 11.38 -8.45
C GLN A 419 23.54 10.20 -9.00
N ASN A 420 22.46 9.79 -8.34
CA ASN A 420 21.54 8.78 -8.86
C ASN A 420 20.92 9.23 -10.19
N LEU A 421 20.35 10.43 -10.25
CA LEU A 421 19.74 10.96 -11.47
C LEU A 421 20.75 11.05 -12.61
N GLU A 422 21.96 11.53 -12.33
CA GLU A 422 23.03 11.64 -13.34
C GLU A 422 23.51 10.28 -13.83
N PHE A 423 23.57 9.28 -12.94
CA PHE A 423 23.92 7.90 -13.30
C PHE A 423 22.88 7.31 -14.25
N PHE A 424 21.59 7.38 -13.87
CA PHE A 424 20.52 6.81 -14.70
C PHE A 424 20.34 7.56 -16.03
N ALA A 425 20.52 8.88 -16.04
CA ALA A 425 20.56 9.64 -17.30
C ALA A 425 21.63 9.08 -18.25
N GLY A 426 22.85 8.82 -17.73
CA GLY A 426 23.92 8.19 -18.51
C GLY A 426 23.57 6.78 -18.97
N ALA A 427 22.97 5.97 -18.11
CA ALA A 427 22.52 4.61 -18.45
C ALA A 427 21.47 4.58 -19.57
N TYR A 428 20.61 5.61 -19.65
CA TYR A 428 19.65 5.81 -20.75
C TYR A 428 20.24 6.53 -21.97
N GLY A 429 21.56 6.74 -22.02
CA GLY A 429 22.26 7.36 -23.15
C GLY A 429 22.02 8.87 -23.28
N LEU A 430 21.71 9.56 -22.19
CA LEU A 430 21.60 11.01 -22.15
C LEU A 430 22.95 11.63 -21.81
N TRP A 431 23.45 12.56 -22.66
CA TRP A 431 24.76 13.20 -22.50
C TRP A 431 24.69 14.72 -22.66
N GLY A 432 25.65 15.40 -22.10
CA GLY A 432 25.85 16.84 -22.29
C GLY A 432 24.64 17.68 -21.88
N LYS A 433 24.14 18.51 -22.79
CA LYS A 433 22.98 19.40 -22.54
C LYS A 433 21.71 18.61 -22.27
N ARG A 434 21.44 17.54 -23.03
CA ARG A 434 20.23 16.67 -22.85
C ARG A 434 20.20 16.03 -21.47
N LYS A 435 21.35 15.60 -20.94
CA LYS A 435 21.45 15.04 -19.59
C LYS A 435 21.04 16.08 -18.54
N ARG A 436 21.57 17.29 -18.62
CA ARG A 436 21.27 18.39 -17.69
C ARG A 436 19.78 18.73 -17.72
N GLU A 437 19.24 18.97 -18.92
CA GLU A 437 17.82 19.30 -19.09
C GLU A 437 16.89 18.21 -18.55
N ALA A 438 17.20 16.93 -18.76
CA ALA A 438 16.43 15.81 -18.23
C ALA A 438 16.47 15.75 -16.70
N VAL A 439 17.65 15.95 -16.10
CA VAL A 439 17.80 15.97 -14.64
C VAL A 439 17.05 17.16 -14.05
N ASP A 440 17.22 18.38 -14.57
CA ASP A 440 16.55 19.59 -14.06
C ASP A 440 15.03 19.46 -14.17
N ARG A 441 14.52 18.90 -15.26
CA ARG A 441 13.10 18.64 -15.47
C ARG A 441 12.51 17.72 -14.40
N VAL A 442 13.15 16.56 -14.14
CA VAL A 442 12.61 15.62 -13.14
C VAL A 442 12.82 16.13 -11.70
N VAL A 443 13.90 16.85 -11.42
CA VAL A 443 14.13 17.51 -10.13
C VAL A 443 12.99 18.47 -9.81
N THR A 444 12.60 19.29 -10.79
CA THR A 444 11.50 20.25 -10.66
C THR A 444 10.15 19.54 -10.53
N ALA A 445 9.88 18.56 -11.41
CA ALA A 445 8.60 17.87 -11.45
C ALA A 445 8.30 17.09 -10.16
N PHE A 446 9.30 16.47 -9.55
CA PHE A 446 9.18 15.63 -8.36
C PHE A 446 9.58 16.32 -7.05
N ASP A 447 9.86 17.64 -7.09
CA ASP A 447 10.26 18.41 -5.90
C ASP A 447 11.46 17.80 -5.15
N LEU A 448 12.47 17.40 -5.90
CA LEU A 448 13.68 16.78 -5.36
C LEU A 448 14.77 17.79 -4.97
N ALA A 449 14.59 19.07 -5.32
CA ALA A 449 15.60 20.13 -5.11
C ALA A 449 16.10 20.21 -3.64
N PRO A 450 15.25 20.13 -2.59
CA PRO A 450 15.73 20.22 -1.20
C PRO A 450 16.64 19.07 -0.77
N HIS A 451 16.62 17.94 -1.48
CA HIS A 451 17.32 16.71 -1.13
C HIS A 451 18.44 16.33 -2.08
N LEU A 452 18.80 17.21 -3.05
CA LEU A 452 19.73 16.86 -4.13
C LEU A 452 21.07 16.31 -3.66
N ASP A 453 21.59 16.85 -2.57
CA ASP A 453 22.89 16.46 -2.02
C ASP A 453 22.78 15.43 -0.88
N SER A 454 21.55 15.04 -0.52
CA SER A 454 21.29 13.99 0.50
C SER A 454 21.50 12.60 -0.09
N ASN A 455 22.06 11.68 0.70
CA ASN A 455 22.16 10.27 0.32
C ASN A 455 20.75 9.66 0.14
N ALA A 456 20.54 8.99 -0.98
CA ALA A 456 19.24 8.42 -1.33
C ALA A 456 18.74 7.37 -0.32
N GLY A 457 19.66 6.61 0.30
CA GLY A 457 19.33 5.63 1.33
C GLY A 457 18.74 6.22 2.61
N GLY A 458 19.07 7.48 2.93
CA GLY A 458 18.56 8.21 4.11
C GLY A 458 17.23 8.93 3.91
N LEU A 459 16.72 8.99 2.67
CA LEU A 459 15.45 9.68 2.38
C LEU A 459 14.24 8.98 3.01
N PRO A 460 13.19 9.73 3.37
CA PRO A 460 11.87 9.17 3.64
C PRO A 460 11.35 8.37 2.45
N LEU A 461 10.49 7.36 2.72
CA LEU A 461 10.03 6.42 1.68
C LEU A 461 9.36 7.13 0.50
N GLY A 462 8.50 8.11 0.74
CA GLY A 462 7.84 8.88 -0.32
C GLY A 462 8.84 9.58 -1.26
N PHE A 463 9.93 10.16 -0.73
CA PHE A 463 10.98 10.76 -1.56
C PHE A 463 11.79 9.71 -2.31
N LYS A 464 12.01 8.52 -1.74
CA LYS A 464 12.62 7.39 -2.45
C LYS A 464 11.79 6.97 -3.65
N GLN A 465 10.46 6.89 -3.48
CA GLN A 465 9.54 6.53 -4.56
C GLN A 465 9.52 7.61 -5.66
N ARG A 466 9.47 8.90 -5.27
CA ARG A 466 9.58 10.01 -6.24
C ARG A 466 10.89 9.96 -7.02
N LEU A 467 12.01 9.72 -6.36
CA LEU A 467 13.32 9.59 -7.01
C LEU A 467 13.37 8.39 -7.95
N ALA A 468 12.80 7.24 -7.56
CA ALA A 468 12.75 6.05 -8.41
C ALA A 468 11.89 6.29 -9.66
N LEU A 469 10.73 6.93 -9.51
CA LEU A 469 9.88 7.29 -10.64
C LEU A 469 10.57 8.32 -11.55
N ALA A 470 11.20 9.36 -10.98
CA ALA A 470 11.96 10.36 -11.72
C ALA A 470 13.07 9.72 -12.57
N ALA A 471 13.82 8.76 -12.00
CA ALA A 471 14.83 8.00 -12.73
C ALA A 471 14.21 7.16 -13.85
N ALA A 472 13.04 6.52 -13.62
CA ALA A 472 12.38 5.67 -14.61
C ALA A 472 11.84 6.44 -15.82
N ILE A 473 11.48 7.73 -15.66
CA ILE A 473 10.81 8.51 -16.73
C ILE A 473 11.70 9.55 -17.42
N MET A 474 12.92 9.80 -16.92
CA MET A 474 13.76 10.93 -17.39
C MET A 474 14.13 10.85 -18.89
N HIS A 475 14.11 9.66 -19.49
CA HIS A 475 14.37 9.43 -20.90
C HIS A 475 13.10 9.44 -21.77
N GLU A 476 11.96 9.85 -21.18
CA GLU A 476 10.66 10.02 -21.82
C GLU A 476 10.13 8.74 -22.50
N PRO A 477 10.05 7.61 -21.78
CA PRO A 477 9.58 6.36 -22.35
C PRO A 477 8.09 6.44 -22.71
N PRO A 478 7.66 5.81 -23.81
CA PRO A 478 6.23 5.70 -24.15
C PRO A 478 5.49 4.65 -23.31
N VAL A 479 6.23 3.74 -22.66
CA VAL A 479 5.68 2.68 -21.81
C VAL A 479 6.37 2.72 -20.45
N LEU A 480 5.61 2.58 -19.37
CA LEU A 480 6.11 2.61 -18.00
C LEU A 480 5.64 1.36 -17.24
N PHE A 481 6.59 0.69 -16.61
CA PHE A 481 6.33 -0.48 -15.76
C PHE A 481 6.67 -0.16 -14.31
N LEU A 482 5.66 -0.32 -13.41
CA LEU A 482 5.74 0.02 -12.00
C LEU A 482 5.42 -1.22 -11.14
N ASP A 483 6.41 -1.70 -10.38
CA ASP A 483 6.25 -2.89 -9.53
C ASP A 483 5.95 -2.47 -8.08
N GLU A 484 4.69 -2.58 -7.66
CA GLU A 484 4.17 -2.17 -6.35
C GLU A 484 4.68 -0.77 -5.91
N PRO A 485 4.45 0.27 -6.71
CA PRO A 485 5.16 1.55 -6.58
C PRO A 485 4.84 2.32 -5.29
N THR A 486 3.73 2.05 -4.65
CA THR A 486 3.23 2.77 -3.46
C THR A 486 3.16 1.88 -2.22
N SER A 487 3.80 0.69 -2.26
CA SER A 487 3.84 -0.22 -1.11
C SER A 487 4.53 0.44 0.09
N GLY A 488 3.83 0.46 1.23
CA GLY A 488 4.31 1.05 2.48
C GLY A 488 4.34 2.58 2.51
N VAL A 489 3.76 3.25 1.51
CA VAL A 489 3.67 4.73 1.44
C VAL A 489 2.37 5.19 2.08
N ASP A 490 2.42 6.32 2.78
CA ASP A 490 1.25 6.94 3.40
C ASP A 490 0.19 7.40 2.38
N PRO A 491 -1.09 7.58 2.78
CA PRO A 491 -2.18 7.88 1.85
C PRO A 491 -1.99 9.16 1.04
N LEU A 492 -1.42 10.23 1.61
CA LEU A 492 -1.22 11.49 0.89
C LEU A 492 -0.14 11.34 -0.19
N THR A 493 0.98 10.72 0.16
CA THR A 493 2.06 10.42 -0.81
C THR A 493 1.58 9.47 -1.90
N ARG A 494 0.70 8.49 -1.57
CA ARG A 494 0.04 7.61 -2.54
C ARG A 494 -0.82 8.41 -3.52
N ARG A 495 -1.63 9.35 -3.03
CA ARG A 495 -2.44 10.26 -3.87
C ARG A 495 -1.58 11.05 -4.85
N GLU A 496 -0.51 11.67 -4.38
CA GLU A 496 0.42 12.39 -5.25
C GLU A 496 1.02 11.47 -6.33
N PHE A 497 1.44 10.27 -5.94
CA PHE A 497 2.04 9.31 -6.86
C PHE A 497 1.08 8.92 -7.99
N TRP A 498 -0.17 8.62 -7.66
CA TRP A 498 -1.21 8.35 -8.65
C TRP A 498 -1.55 9.59 -9.50
N GLY A 499 -1.44 10.78 -8.94
CA GLY A 499 -1.50 12.04 -9.69
C GLY A 499 -0.42 12.12 -10.78
N PHE A 500 0.84 11.73 -10.47
CA PHE A 500 1.92 11.66 -11.47
C PHE A 500 1.62 10.63 -12.56
N ILE A 501 1.12 9.43 -12.20
CA ILE A 501 0.74 8.39 -13.17
C ILE A 501 -0.34 8.92 -14.11
N ASN A 502 -1.42 9.48 -13.58
CA ASN A 502 -2.52 10.04 -14.39
C ASN A 502 -2.05 11.16 -15.33
N ALA A 503 -1.17 12.06 -14.85
CA ALA A 503 -0.59 13.12 -15.67
C ALA A 503 0.25 12.57 -16.84
N MET A 504 1.01 11.49 -16.63
CA MET A 504 1.78 10.82 -17.69
C MET A 504 0.86 10.14 -18.69
N VAL A 505 -0.16 9.43 -18.22
CA VAL A 505 -1.12 8.75 -19.12
C VAL A 505 -1.94 9.75 -19.91
N GLY A 506 -2.33 10.88 -19.33
CA GLY A 506 -2.96 12.00 -20.04
C GLY A 506 -2.11 12.58 -21.19
N ARG A 507 -0.80 12.31 -21.20
CA ARG A 507 0.15 12.65 -22.28
C ARG A 507 0.48 11.50 -23.21
N GLY A 508 -0.24 10.38 -23.09
CA GLY A 508 -0.13 9.22 -23.98
C GLY A 508 0.87 8.15 -23.53
N VAL A 509 1.44 8.23 -22.31
CA VAL A 509 2.23 7.13 -21.75
C VAL A 509 1.30 5.96 -21.42
N THR A 510 1.70 4.74 -21.77
CA THR A 510 0.99 3.51 -21.38
C THR A 510 1.64 2.94 -20.14
N VAL A 511 0.85 2.59 -19.14
CA VAL A 511 1.36 2.16 -17.83
C VAL A 511 0.88 0.76 -17.49
N MET A 512 1.82 -0.10 -17.06
CA MET A 512 1.54 -1.37 -16.41
C MET A 512 1.98 -1.27 -14.95
N VAL A 513 1.08 -1.55 -14.03
CA VAL A 513 1.36 -1.50 -12.59
C VAL A 513 1.04 -2.84 -11.94
N THR A 514 1.91 -3.34 -11.06
CA THR A 514 1.54 -4.40 -10.13
C THR A 514 1.09 -3.79 -8.82
N THR A 515 0.05 -4.32 -8.23
CA THR A 515 -0.39 -3.96 -6.89
C THR A 515 -1.05 -5.14 -6.20
N HIS A 516 -1.07 -5.11 -4.90
CA HIS A 516 -1.90 -5.98 -4.06
C HIS A 516 -2.97 -5.17 -3.32
N PHE A 517 -3.04 -3.85 -3.57
CA PHE A 517 -4.04 -2.95 -2.99
C PHE A 517 -5.25 -2.85 -3.91
N MET A 518 -6.44 -3.16 -3.37
CA MET A 518 -7.69 -3.10 -4.13
C MET A 518 -8.06 -1.67 -4.50
N ASP A 519 -7.82 -0.72 -3.61
CA ASP A 519 -8.06 0.72 -3.87
C ASP A 519 -7.22 1.23 -5.04
N GLU A 520 -5.97 0.77 -5.17
CA GLU A 520 -5.12 1.14 -6.30
C GLU A 520 -5.56 0.48 -7.60
N ALA A 521 -6.10 -0.73 -7.53
CA ALA A 521 -6.64 -1.40 -8.70
C ALA A 521 -7.88 -0.64 -9.25
N GLU A 522 -8.63 0.06 -8.40
CA GLU A 522 -9.73 0.95 -8.84
C GLU A 522 -9.24 2.16 -9.65
N TYR A 523 -7.95 2.54 -9.55
CA TYR A 523 -7.37 3.62 -10.38
C TYR A 523 -6.94 3.14 -11.77
N CYS A 524 -6.92 1.82 -12.00
CA CYS A 524 -6.59 1.23 -13.29
C CYS A 524 -7.78 1.28 -14.25
N ASP A 525 -7.51 1.36 -15.56
CA ASP A 525 -8.53 1.25 -16.59
C ASP A 525 -9.02 -0.19 -16.76
N ARG A 526 -8.08 -1.15 -16.71
CA ARG A 526 -8.35 -2.59 -16.63
C ARG A 526 -7.38 -3.26 -15.67
N VAL A 527 -7.81 -4.37 -15.12
CA VAL A 527 -6.98 -5.21 -14.26
C VAL A 527 -7.00 -6.66 -14.74
N ALA A 528 -5.84 -7.30 -14.67
CA ALA A 528 -5.69 -8.74 -14.83
C ALA A 528 -5.52 -9.39 -13.47
N LEU A 529 -6.38 -10.34 -13.14
CA LEU A 529 -6.32 -11.11 -11.91
C LEU A 529 -5.44 -12.35 -12.12
N ILE A 530 -4.36 -12.44 -11.37
CA ILE A 530 -3.42 -13.58 -11.42
C ILE A 530 -3.58 -14.44 -10.17
N ASN A 531 -3.76 -15.74 -10.38
CA ASN A 531 -3.74 -16.73 -9.29
C ASN A 531 -3.00 -17.99 -9.73
N ARG A 532 -2.14 -18.55 -8.85
CA ARG A 532 -1.35 -19.78 -9.09
C ARG A 532 -0.67 -19.82 -10.47
N GLY A 533 -0.12 -18.68 -10.88
CA GLY A 533 0.61 -18.54 -12.14
C GLY A 533 -0.27 -18.36 -13.38
N SER A 534 -1.59 -18.35 -13.27
CA SER A 534 -2.52 -18.20 -14.40
C SER A 534 -3.30 -16.91 -14.31
N CYS A 535 -3.66 -16.33 -15.46
CA CYS A 535 -4.60 -15.22 -15.53
C CYS A 535 -6.03 -15.77 -15.46
N ILE A 536 -6.81 -15.33 -14.44
CA ILE A 536 -8.18 -15.83 -14.22
C ILE A 536 -9.27 -14.91 -14.77
N ALA A 537 -8.99 -13.61 -14.86
CA ALA A 537 -9.91 -12.62 -15.44
C ALA A 537 -9.14 -11.37 -15.87
N ILE A 538 -9.64 -10.70 -16.91
CA ILE A 538 -9.15 -9.37 -17.34
C ILE A 538 -10.36 -8.53 -17.71
N ASP A 539 -10.61 -7.46 -16.95
CA ASP A 539 -11.67 -6.51 -17.27
C ASP A 539 -11.47 -5.19 -16.51
N THR A 540 -12.42 -4.25 -16.66
CA THR A 540 -12.48 -3.04 -15.83
C THR A 540 -12.82 -3.43 -14.38
N PRO A 541 -12.40 -2.64 -13.38
CA PRO A 541 -12.76 -2.89 -11.98
C PRO A 541 -14.28 -3.07 -11.77
N GLU A 542 -15.08 -2.24 -12.41
CA GLU A 542 -16.55 -2.29 -12.32
C GLU A 542 -17.14 -3.57 -12.93
N ALA A 543 -16.64 -4.00 -14.08
CA ALA A 543 -17.09 -5.23 -14.72
C ALA A 543 -16.78 -6.45 -13.85
N LEU A 544 -15.59 -6.48 -13.23
CA LEU A 544 -15.22 -7.52 -12.27
C LEU A 544 -16.14 -7.52 -11.04
N GLN A 545 -16.44 -6.36 -10.46
CA GLN A 545 -17.39 -6.22 -9.35
C GLN A 545 -18.78 -6.69 -9.78
N ALA A 546 -19.27 -6.26 -10.94
CA ALA A 546 -20.58 -6.65 -11.45
C ALA A 546 -20.68 -8.16 -11.68
N SER A 547 -19.61 -8.84 -12.07
CA SER A 547 -19.59 -10.28 -12.34
C SER A 547 -19.88 -11.16 -11.13
N VAL A 548 -19.70 -10.65 -9.92
CA VAL A 548 -19.92 -11.38 -8.65
C VAL A 548 -21.14 -10.86 -7.86
N LYS A 549 -21.86 -9.89 -8.44
CA LYS A 549 -23.05 -9.33 -7.81
C LYS A 549 -24.12 -10.40 -7.61
N SER A 550 -24.72 -10.44 -6.42
CA SER A 550 -25.79 -11.37 -6.06
C SER A 550 -26.73 -10.75 -5.04
N ASP A 551 -27.86 -11.39 -4.74
CA ASP A 551 -28.79 -10.93 -3.71
C ASP A 551 -28.15 -10.88 -2.32
N ALA A 552 -27.21 -11.79 -2.04
CA ALA A 552 -26.43 -11.80 -0.79
C ALA A 552 -25.33 -10.73 -0.77
N LEU A 553 -24.88 -10.25 -1.95
CA LEU A 553 -23.83 -9.25 -2.10
C LEU A 553 -24.24 -8.23 -3.17
N PRO A 554 -25.16 -7.31 -2.84
CA PRO A 554 -25.73 -6.38 -3.84
C PRO A 554 -24.74 -5.31 -4.32
N ASN A 555 -23.74 -4.96 -3.53
CA ASN A 555 -22.72 -3.97 -3.84
C ASN A 555 -21.32 -4.52 -3.54
N PRO A 556 -20.80 -5.46 -4.36
CA PRO A 556 -19.51 -6.06 -4.13
C PRO A 556 -18.38 -5.03 -4.29
N THR A 557 -17.41 -5.08 -3.42
CA THR A 557 -16.13 -4.38 -3.59
C THR A 557 -15.25 -5.13 -4.59
N LEU A 558 -14.19 -4.49 -5.08
CA LEU A 558 -13.20 -5.18 -5.93
C LEU A 558 -12.50 -6.32 -5.16
N GLU A 559 -12.34 -6.18 -3.84
CA GLU A 559 -11.81 -7.22 -2.99
C GLU A 559 -12.76 -8.44 -2.91
N ASP A 560 -14.06 -8.20 -2.83
CA ASP A 560 -15.05 -9.29 -2.85
C ASP A 560 -15.03 -10.02 -4.21
N ALA A 561 -14.96 -9.26 -5.31
CA ALA A 561 -14.84 -9.82 -6.65
C ALA A 561 -13.58 -10.70 -6.77
N PHE A 562 -12.45 -10.19 -6.30
CA PHE A 562 -11.18 -10.91 -6.30
C PHE A 562 -11.27 -12.24 -5.55
N ILE A 563 -11.81 -12.23 -4.31
CA ILE A 563 -11.91 -13.44 -3.48
C ILE A 563 -12.88 -14.45 -4.10
N GLN A 564 -14.05 -14.01 -4.60
CA GLN A 564 -15.03 -14.90 -5.20
C GLN A 564 -14.54 -15.52 -6.51
N LEU A 565 -13.86 -14.76 -7.37
CA LEU A 565 -13.31 -15.28 -8.62
C LEU A 565 -12.19 -16.31 -8.37
N ILE A 566 -11.35 -16.09 -7.35
CA ILE A 566 -10.36 -17.09 -6.94
C ILE A 566 -11.04 -18.35 -6.43
N ALA A 567 -12.01 -18.24 -5.52
CA ALA A 567 -12.73 -19.39 -4.96
C ALA A 567 -13.46 -20.20 -6.04
N ALA A 568 -14.12 -19.53 -6.99
CA ALA A 568 -14.78 -20.18 -8.11
C ALA A 568 -13.80 -20.96 -9.00
N ARG A 569 -12.61 -20.39 -9.26
CA ARG A 569 -11.56 -21.07 -10.03
C ARG A 569 -11.03 -22.29 -9.32
N GLU A 570 -10.74 -22.21 -8.02
CA GLU A 570 -10.24 -23.33 -7.21
C GLU A 570 -11.24 -24.49 -7.17
N GLN A 571 -12.53 -24.20 -6.99
CA GLN A 571 -13.58 -25.23 -7.04
C GLN A 571 -13.71 -25.87 -8.44
N GLY A 572 -13.51 -25.07 -9.51
CA GLY A 572 -13.49 -25.57 -10.88
C GLY A 572 -12.30 -26.52 -11.12
N ASP A 573 -11.12 -26.17 -10.65
CA ASP A 573 -9.90 -26.97 -10.78
C ASP A 573 -9.98 -28.27 -9.96
N GLU A 574 -10.57 -28.24 -8.76
CA GLU A 574 -10.83 -29.44 -7.93
C GLU A 574 -11.81 -30.41 -8.61
N ARG A 575 -12.90 -29.88 -9.22
CA ARG A 575 -13.86 -30.71 -9.98
C ARG A 575 -13.27 -31.30 -11.26
N ALA A 576 -12.30 -30.61 -11.89
CA ALA A 576 -11.63 -31.12 -13.07
C ALA A 576 -10.54 -32.17 -12.72
N ALA A 577 -10.05 -32.18 -11.48
CA ALA A 577 -9.06 -33.13 -10.97
C ALA A 577 -9.69 -34.38 -10.32
N ALA A 578 -10.98 -34.35 -9.94
CA ALA A 578 -11.75 -35.47 -9.40
C ALA A 578 -12.44 -36.25 -10.52
#